data_2082d715268324be671de50fc265a45e
#
_entry.id   2082d715268324be671de50fc265a45e
#
_cell.length_a   1.000
_cell.length_b   1.000
_cell.length_c   1.000
_cell.angle_alpha   90.00
_cell.angle_beta   90.00
_cell.angle_gamma   90.00
#
_symmetry.space_group_name_H-M   'P 1'
#
loop_
_entity.id
_entity.type
_entity.pdbx_description
1 polymer ?
#
loop_
_entity_poly.entity_id
_entity_poly.type
_entity_poly.pdbx_seq_one_letter_code
_entity_poly.pdbx_strand_id
1 'polypeptide(L)'
;MPYRSLAEAQEFWEKEFGIVHVTHSKDKDKDKVLLDFRENGKILLATTVIEVGISLPRLCTIVISGAEHFGLATLHQLRGRVSRTGSDGYCFLFTHSDNISRLESFAATSNGFEIAELDLSLRKSGDILGGERQSGMGLLFFDPTTDMEILKLAQKIRKQEEENA
;
A
#
# COMPACT_ATOMS: atom_id res chain seq x y z
N MET A 1 16.98 -2.14 6.23
CA MET A 1 17.08 -2.72 4.88
C MET A 1 18.36 -3.50 4.76
N PRO A 2 18.38 -4.66 4.12
CA PRO A 2 19.61 -5.40 3.85
C PRO A 2 20.54 -4.64 2.90
N TYR A 3 20.00 -3.67 2.13
CA TYR A 3 20.73 -2.87 1.16
C TYR A 3 20.77 -1.39 1.57
N ARG A 4 21.93 -0.76 1.41
CA ARG A 4 22.14 0.66 1.72
C ARG A 4 21.71 1.60 0.58
N SER A 5 21.59 1.06 -0.64
CA SER A 5 21.19 1.80 -1.82
C SER A 5 20.43 0.93 -2.81
N LEU A 6 19.73 1.57 -3.74
CA LEU A 6 19.06 0.90 -4.84
C LEU A 6 20.06 0.18 -5.77
N ALA A 7 21.25 0.77 -5.97
CA ALA A 7 22.30 0.17 -6.80
C ALA A 7 22.85 -1.12 -6.17
N GLU A 8 23.07 -1.15 -4.88
CA GLU A 8 23.49 -2.37 -4.16
C GLU A 8 22.43 -3.46 -4.23
N ALA A 9 21.16 -3.09 -4.09
CA ALA A 9 20.06 -4.03 -4.28
C ALA A 9 19.99 -4.56 -5.71
N GLN A 10 20.18 -3.71 -6.70
CA GLN A 10 20.20 -4.08 -8.10
C GLN A 10 21.31 -5.11 -8.38
N GLU A 11 22.55 -4.83 -7.96
CA GLU A 11 23.68 -5.72 -8.16
C GLU A 11 23.43 -7.12 -7.55
N PHE A 12 22.88 -7.17 -6.34
CA PHE A 12 22.51 -8.43 -5.69
C PHE A 12 21.48 -9.21 -6.50
N TRP A 13 20.37 -8.57 -6.88
CA TRP A 13 19.27 -9.26 -7.56
C TRP A 13 19.62 -9.64 -9.01
N GLU A 14 20.44 -8.84 -9.70
CA GLU A 14 20.94 -9.19 -11.04
C GLU A 14 21.84 -10.42 -11.02
N LYS A 15 22.67 -10.55 -9.98
CA LYS A 15 23.54 -11.71 -9.82
C LYS A 15 22.75 -13.01 -9.60
N GLU A 16 21.65 -12.93 -8.85
CA GLU A 16 20.84 -14.11 -8.50
C GLU A 16 19.82 -14.47 -9.59
N PHE A 17 19.22 -13.47 -10.25
CA PHE A 17 18.04 -13.67 -11.10
C PHE A 17 18.19 -13.14 -12.53
N GLY A 18 19.31 -12.50 -12.86
CA GLY A 18 19.55 -11.92 -14.18
C GLY A 18 18.97 -10.53 -14.32
N ILE A 19 18.23 -10.25 -15.39
CA ILE A 19 17.76 -8.89 -15.70
C ILE A 19 16.77 -8.39 -14.64
N VAL A 20 17.10 -7.24 -14.04
CA VAL A 20 16.27 -6.53 -13.06
C VAL A 20 15.95 -5.14 -13.57
N HIS A 21 14.67 -4.79 -13.58
CA HIS A 21 14.23 -3.43 -13.89
C HIS A 21 14.32 -2.57 -12.64
N VAL A 22 14.84 -1.35 -12.78
CA VAL A 22 15.04 -0.44 -11.65
C VAL A 22 14.46 0.92 -12.00
N THR A 23 13.70 1.50 -11.06
CA THR A 23 13.16 2.86 -11.21
C THR A 23 12.98 3.55 -9.86
N HIS A 24 12.91 4.87 -9.89
CA HIS A 24 12.59 5.69 -8.73
C HIS A 24 11.70 6.88 -9.12
N SER A 25 11.11 7.56 -8.14
CA SER A 25 10.10 8.61 -8.36
C SER A 25 10.60 9.80 -9.21
N LYS A 26 11.91 10.08 -9.19
CA LYS A 26 12.55 11.20 -9.93
C LYS A 26 13.10 10.77 -11.29
N ASP A 27 12.92 9.51 -11.67
CA ASP A 27 13.41 9.00 -12.92
C ASP A 27 12.54 9.53 -14.08
N LYS A 28 13.20 10.16 -15.05
CA LYS A 28 12.52 10.70 -16.25
C LYS A 28 12.00 9.62 -17.18
N ASP A 29 12.68 8.46 -17.18
CA ASP A 29 12.34 7.31 -18.02
C ASP A 29 11.48 6.27 -17.30
N LYS A 30 10.93 6.63 -16.13
CA LYS A 30 10.13 5.73 -15.29
C LYS A 30 9.07 4.96 -16.08
N ASP A 31 8.30 5.65 -16.90
CA ASP A 31 7.20 5.03 -17.66
C ASP A 31 7.70 4.02 -18.69
N LYS A 32 8.85 4.30 -19.31
CA LYS A 32 9.50 3.39 -20.25
C LYS A 32 9.99 2.12 -19.55
N VAL A 33 10.63 2.27 -18.38
CA VAL A 33 11.08 1.13 -17.56
C VAL A 33 9.91 0.27 -17.13
N LEU A 34 8.80 0.90 -16.71
CA LEU A 34 7.60 0.19 -16.29
C LEU A 34 6.89 -0.53 -17.46
N LEU A 35 6.89 0.06 -18.64
CA LEU A 35 6.35 -0.58 -19.85
C LEU A 35 7.19 -1.80 -20.23
N ASP A 36 8.51 -1.68 -20.24
CA ASP A 36 9.40 -2.81 -20.54
C ASP A 36 9.27 -3.93 -19.48
N PHE A 37 9.22 -3.56 -18.20
CA PHE A 37 8.93 -4.51 -17.12
C PHE A 37 7.60 -5.23 -17.33
N ARG A 38 6.55 -4.51 -17.71
CA ARG A 38 5.24 -5.11 -17.97
C ARG A 38 5.28 -6.20 -19.05
N GLU A 39 6.08 -5.99 -20.09
CA GLU A 39 6.16 -6.89 -21.25
C GLU A 39 7.15 -8.03 -21.02
N ASN A 40 8.31 -7.74 -20.50
CA ASN A 40 9.46 -8.63 -20.47
C ASN A 40 10.03 -8.91 -19.07
N GLY A 41 9.66 -8.07 -18.06
CA GLY A 41 10.31 -8.10 -16.76
C GLY A 41 9.81 -9.21 -15.84
N LYS A 42 10.73 -9.69 -14.99
CA LYS A 42 10.46 -10.62 -13.90
C LYS A 42 10.58 -9.94 -12.55
N ILE A 43 11.54 -9.04 -12.38
CA ILE A 43 11.83 -8.34 -11.14
C ILE A 43 11.89 -6.85 -11.41
N LEU A 44 11.20 -6.08 -10.57
CA LEU A 44 11.22 -4.63 -10.54
C LEU A 44 11.64 -4.15 -9.15
N LEU A 45 12.69 -3.36 -9.08
CA LEU A 45 13.11 -2.64 -7.88
C LEU A 45 12.65 -1.18 -7.98
N ALA A 46 11.95 -0.70 -6.96
CA ALA A 46 11.49 0.68 -6.91
C ALA A 46 11.66 1.26 -5.50
N THR A 47 12.07 2.53 -5.40
CA THR A 47 12.27 3.21 -4.11
C THR A 47 11.03 3.85 -3.55
N THR A 48 10.08 4.19 -4.36
CA THR A 48 8.84 4.85 -3.94
C THR A 48 7.68 4.28 -4.72
N VAL A 49 6.52 4.36 -4.10
CA VAL A 49 5.25 3.92 -4.62
C VAL A 49 5.18 4.16 -6.13
N ILE A 50 5.01 3.09 -6.85
CA ILE A 50 4.64 3.15 -8.26
C ILE A 50 3.25 3.77 -8.29
N GLU A 51 3.22 5.11 -8.29
CA GLU A 51 1.97 5.84 -8.35
C GLU A 51 1.28 5.59 -9.69
N VAL A 52 0.00 5.32 -9.57
CA VAL A 52 -1.09 5.49 -10.50
C VAL A 52 -0.73 5.69 -11.98
N GLY A 53 -1.13 4.76 -12.82
CA GLY A 53 -1.19 4.93 -14.27
C GLY A 53 -0.84 3.68 -15.07
N ILE A 54 0.11 2.86 -14.63
CA ILE A 54 0.50 1.66 -15.38
C ILE A 54 -0.09 0.43 -14.70
N SER A 55 -0.89 -0.31 -15.44
CA SER A 55 -1.38 -1.62 -15.02
C SER A 55 -0.30 -2.66 -15.22
N LEU A 56 -0.02 -3.43 -14.17
CA LEU A 56 0.93 -4.56 -14.18
C LEU A 56 0.14 -5.87 -13.98
N PRO A 57 -0.54 -6.36 -14.99
CA PRO A 57 -1.52 -7.46 -14.84
C PRO A 57 -0.88 -8.78 -14.41
N ARG A 58 0.41 -8.99 -14.72
CA ARG A 58 1.16 -10.20 -14.35
C ARG A 58 1.84 -10.12 -12.99
N LEU A 59 1.67 -9.02 -12.25
CA LEU A 59 2.27 -8.88 -10.94
C LEU A 59 1.59 -9.82 -9.94
N CYS A 60 2.27 -10.87 -9.54
CA CYS A 60 1.78 -11.87 -8.57
C CYS A 60 2.35 -11.67 -7.16
N THR A 61 3.48 -10.99 -7.04
CA THR A 61 4.15 -10.80 -5.75
C THR A 61 4.65 -9.38 -5.58
N ILE A 62 4.39 -8.80 -4.41
CA ILE A 62 4.98 -7.54 -3.97
C ILE A 62 5.69 -7.73 -2.64
N VAL A 63 6.88 -7.16 -2.52
CA VAL A 63 7.67 -7.14 -1.29
C VAL A 63 7.89 -5.69 -0.90
N ILE A 64 7.42 -5.30 0.29
CA ILE A 64 7.51 -3.94 0.81
C ILE A 64 8.50 -3.94 1.97
N SER A 65 9.66 -3.32 1.75
CA SER A 65 10.70 -3.18 2.77
C SER A 65 10.53 -1.86 3.51
N GLY A 66 10.70 -1.87 4.85
CA GLY A 66 10.43 -0.71 5.70
C GLY A 66 8.94 -0.39 5.80
N ALA A 67 8.10 -1.44 5.89
CA ALA A 67 6.65 -1.31 5.89
C ALA A 67 6.12 -0.42 7.03
N GLU A 68 6.87 -0.30 8.12
CA GLU A 68 6.59 0.58 9.26
C GLU A 68 6.55 2.07 8.88
N HIS A 69 7.19 2.48 7.79
CA HIS A 69 7.24 3.87 7.33
C HIS A 69 6.05 4.25 6.42
N PHE A 70 5.24 3.28 6.01
CA PHE A 70 4.10 3.53 5.13
C PHE A 70 2.79 3.64 5.92
N GLY A 71 1.91 4.57 5.50
CA GLY A 71 0.53 4.60 5.98
C GLY A 71 -0.26 3.38 5.51
N LEU A 72 -1.28 2.98 6.27
CA LEU A 72 -2.09 1.79 5.93
C LEU A 72 -2.80 1.94 4.58
N ALA A 73 -3.26 3.14 4.23
CA ALA A 73 -3.84 3.44 2.93
C ALA A 73 -2.85 3.15 1.78
N THR A 74 -1.59 3.56 1.94
CA THR A 74 -0.53 3.30 0.94
C THR A 74 -0.24 1.80 0.83
N LEU A 75 -0.12 1.10 1.95
CA LEU A 75 0.06 -0.36 1.95
C LEU A 75 -1.10 -1.07 1.25
N HIS A 76 -2.33 -0.60 1.48
CA HIS A 76 -3.51 -1.15 0.82
C HIS A 76 -3.50 -0.93 -0.69
N GLN A 77 -3.13 0.26 -1.14
CA GLN A 77 -2.97 0.56 -2.57
C GLN A 77 -1.90 -0.31 -3.24
N LEU A 78 -0.76 -0.53 -2.56
CA LEU A 78 0.31 -1.40 -3.04
C LEU A 78 -0.14 -2.86 -3.10
N ARG A 79 -0.79 -3.37 -2.06
CA ARG A 79 -1.38 -4.72 -2.06
C ARG A 79 -2.38 -4.89 -3.19
N GLY A 80 -3.22 -3.90 -3.46
CA GLY A 80 -4.18 -3.90 -4.56
C GLY A 80 -3.57 -3.85 -5.96
N ARG A 81 -2.25 -3.80 -6.09
CA ARG A 81 -1.54 -3.93 -7.39
C ARG A 81 -1.30 -5.37 -7.79
N VAL A 82 -1.37 -6.29 -6.86
CA VAL A 82 -1.10 -7.72 -7.07
C VAL A 82 -2.38 -8.44 -7.49
N SER A 83 -2.24 -9.48 -8.33
CA SER A 83 -3.34 -10.40 -8.69
C SER A 83 -4.55 -9.77 -9.39
N ARG A 84 -4.33 -8.82 -10.27
CA ARG A 84 -5.42 -8.17 -11.02
C ARG A 84 -6.10 -9.05 -12.07
N THR A 85 -5.51 -10.19 -12.39
CA THR A 85 -6.02 -11.15 -13.39
C THR A 85 -6.73 -12.35 -12.77
N GLY A 86 -7.01 -12.31 -11.45
CA GLY A 86 -7.69 -13.40 -10.74
C GLY A 86 -6.80 -14.59 -10.35
N SER A 87 -5.48 -14.48 -10.54
CA SER A 87 -4.51 -15.44 -10.01
C SER A 87 -4.18 -15.13 -8.55
N ASP A 88 -3.60 -16.07 -7.83
CA ASP A 88 -3.12 -15.84 -6.46
C ASP A 88 -2.07 -14.72 -6.43
N GLY A 89 -2.16 -13.88 -5.39
CA GLY A 89 -1.26 -12.75 -5.19
C GLY A 89 -0.70 -12.70 -3.79
N TYR A 90 0.58 -12.39 -3.67
CA TYR A 90 1.31 -12.37 -2.42
C TYR A 90 1.85 -10.98 -2.11
N CYS A 91 1.61 -10.51 -0.88
CA CYS A 91 2.13 -9.24 -0.39
C CYS A 91 2.93 -9.50 0.88
N PHE A 92 4.25 -9.31 0.82
CA PHE A 92 5.14 -9.49 1.95
C PHE A 92 5.55 -8.13 2.53
N LEU A 93 5.41 -7.98 3.83
CA LEU A 93 5.79 -6.78 4.58
C LEU A 93 7.05 -7.09 5.40
N PHE A 94 8.12 -6.36 5.14
CA PHE A 94 9.35 -6.44 5.92
C PHE A 94 9.50 -5.18 6.76
N THR A 95 9.77 -5.36 8.05
CA THR A 95 9.96 -4.29 9.02
C THR A 95 11.15 -4.59 9.92
N HIS A 96 11.79 -3.55 10.44
CA HIS A 96 12.80 -3.61 11.49
C HIS A 96 12.25 -3.12 12.84
N SER A 97 10.98 -2.72 12.88
CA SER A 97 10.31 -2.29 14.11
C SER A 97 9.90 -3.50 14.94
N ASP A 98 10.16 -3.44 16.24
CA ASP A 98 9.67 -4.43 17.21
C ASP A 98 8.14 -4.32 17.41
N ASN A 99 7.58 -3.13 17.16
CA ASN A 99 6.14 -2.91 17.22
C ASN A 99 5.50 -3.21 15.85
N ILE A 100 5.03 -4.43 15.68
CA ILE A 100 4.41 -4.92 14.43
C ILE A 100 2.89 -4.97 14.46
N SER A 101 2.25 -4.65 15.60
CA SER A 101 0.81 -4.80 15.80
C SER A 101 -0.06 -4.11 14.72
N ARG A 102 0.38 -2.94 14.24
CA ARG A 102 -0.26 -2.23 13.14
C ARG A 102 -0.19 -2.99 11.82
N LEU A 103 0.96 -3.59 11.53
CA LEU A 103 1.18 -4.37 10.31
C LEU A 103 0.48 -5.72 10.37
N GLU A 104 0.41 -6.35 11.54
CA GLU A 104 -0.36 -7.57 11.76
C GLU A 104 -1.85 -7.32 11.56
N SER A 105 -2.40 -6.24 12.13
CA SER A 105 -3.79 -5.85 11.91
C SER A 105 -4.09 -5.58 10.44
N PHE A 106 -3.18 -4.93 9.71
CA PHE A 106 -3.30 -4.75 8.27
C PHE A 106 -3.26 -6.06 7.49
N ALA A 107 -2.38 -6.99 7.88
CA ALA A 107 -2.26 -8.30 7.23
C ALA A 107 -3.50 -9.19 7.45
N ALA A 108 -4.19 -9.04 8.59
CA ALA A 108 -5.36 -9.82 8.96
C ALA A 108 -6.61 -9.48 8.14
N THR A 109 -6.70 -8.30 7.51
CA THR A 109 -7.85 -7.91 6.69
C THR A 109 -7.47 -7.50 5.27
N SER A 110 -8.35 -7.85 4.32
CA SER A 110 -8.27 -7.35 2.94
C SER A 110 -9.32 -6.25 2.65
N ASN A 111 -10.23 -6.01 3.58
CA ASN A 111 -11.30 -5.05 3.43
C ASN A 111 -10.77 -3.61 3.57
N GLY A 112 -10.87 -2.82 2.49
CA GLY A 112 -10.39 -1.44 2.48
C GLY A 112 -11.08 -0.53 3.50
N PHE A 113 -12.32 -0.84 3.86
CA PHE A 113 -13.05 -0.08 4.86
C PHE A 113 -12.53 -0.35 6.29
N GLU A 114 -12.29 -1.61 6.62
CA GLU A 114 -11.68 -1.99 7.92
C GLU A 114 -10.28 -1.39 8.06
N ILE A 115 -9.52 -1.31 6.96
CA ILE A 115 -8.21 -0.66 6.93
C ILE A 115 -8.34 0.85 7.19
N ALA A 116 -9.35 1.51 6.65
CA ALA A 116 -9.59 2.92 6.91
C ALA A 116 -10.00 3.17 8.37
N GLU A 117 -10.86 2.33 8.96
CA GLU A 117 -11.20 2.37 10.38
C GLU A 117 -9.96 2.17 11.26
N LEU A 118 -9.12 1.20 10.90
CA LEU A 118 -7.86 0.93 11.61
C LEU A 118 -6.91 2.13 11.55
N ASP A 119 -6.71 2.73 10.37
CA ASP A 119 -5.86 3.93 10.21
C ASP A 119 -6.38 5.10 11.05
N LEU A 120 -7.69 5.29 11.09
CA LEU A 120 -8.34 6.33 11.89
C LEU A 120 -8.16 6.12 13.40
N SER A 121 -8.33 4.89 13.87
CA SER A 121 -8.18 4.54 15.28
C SER A 121 -6.74 4.75 15.78
N LEU A 122 -5.75 4.42 14.93
CA LEU A 122 -4.34 4.58 15.24
C LEU A 122 -3.92 6.05 15.28
N ARG A 123 -4.48 6.89 14.41
CA ARG A 123 -4.23 8.35 14.41
C ARG A 123 -4.76 9.00 15.68
N LYS A 124 -5.96 8.59 16.12
CA LYS A 124 -6.55 9.10 17.39
C LYS A 124 -5.70 8.71 18.61
N SER A 125 -5.17 7.50 18.63
CA SER A 125 -4.30 7.04 19.72
C SER A 125 -2.96 7.80 19.74
N GLY A 126 -2.43 8.19 18.57
CA GLY A 126 -1.22 9.00 18.45
C GLY A 126 -1.40 10.45 18.87
N ASP A 127 -2.56 11.05 18.59
CA ASP A 127 -2.89 12.44 19.01
C ASP A 127 -3.06 12.58 20.54
N ILE A 128 -3.41 11.50 21.23
CA ILE A 128 -3.55 11.49 22.70
C ILE A 128 -2.19 11.39 23.40
N LEU A 129 -1.18 10.78 22.74
CA LEU A 129 0.14 10.48 23.35
C LEU A 129 1.29 11.38 22.88
N GLY A 130 1.11 12.20 21.87
CA GLY A 130 2.18 13.03 21.32
C GLY A 130 1.65 14.30 20.66
N GLY A 131 1.59 15.38 21.44
CA GLY A 131 1.11 16.67 21.00
C GLY A 131 1.97 17.35 19.96
N GLU A 132 1.80 17.01 18.69
CA GLU A 132 2.06 17.89 17.57
C GLU A 132 1.09 17.57 16.44
N ARG A 133 0.16 18.48 16.22
CA ARG A 133 -0.77 18.48 15.09
C ARG A 133 0.03 18.58 13.79
N GLN A 134 0.22 17.46 13.10
CA GLN A 134 0.41 17.53 11.66
C GLN A 134 -0.98 17.63 11.02
N SER A 135 -1.22 18.78 10.43
CA SER A 135 -2.42 19.24 9.76
C SER A 135 -3.02 18.23 8.79
N GLY A 136 -3.93 17.40 9.27
CA GLY A 136 -5.00 16.88 8.44
C GLY A 136 -6.15 17.87 8.52
N MET A 137 -6.63 18.41 7.41
CA MET A 137 -7.87 19.17 7.39
C MET A 137 -8.95 18.34 8.08
N GLY A 138 -9.39 18.77 9.25
CA GLY A 138 -10.57 18.23 9.89
C GLY A 138 -11.70 18.29 8.86
N LEU A 139 -12.37 17.17 8.63
CA LEU A 139 -13.59 17.18 7.84
C LEU A 139 -14.57 18.11 8.55
N LEU A 140 -14.87 19.26 7.94
CA LEU A 140 -15.68 20.34 8.53
C LEU A 140 -17.10 19.88 8.93
N PHE A 141 -17.57 18.76 8.38
CA PHE A 141 -18.94 18.28 8.51
C PHE A 141 -19.06 16.79 8.88
N PHE A 142 -17.96 16.11 9.21
CA PHE A 142 -17.95 14.70 9.57
C PHE A 142 -17.01 14.45 10.75
N ASP A 143 -17.58 14.00 11.87
CA ASP A 143 -16.82 13.52 13.02
C ASP A 143 -16.81 11.98 13.00
N PRO A 144 -15.64 11.35 12.76
CA PRO A 144 -15.56 9.90 12.71
C PRO A 144 -15.95 9.20 14.03
N THR A 145 -16.05 9.93 15.14
CA THR A 145 -16.45 9.40 16.44
C THR A 145 -17.96 9.32 16.62
N THR A 146 -18.67 10.34 16.12
CA THR A 146 -20.12 10.47 16.29
C THR A 146 -20.90 10.02 15.07
N ASP A 147 -20.30 10.14 13.86
CA ASP A 147 -21.01 9.95 12.60
C ASP A 147 -20.78 8.57 11.97
N MET A 148 -20.09 7.67 12.69
CA MET A 148 -19.82 6.29 12.24
C MET A 148 -21.09 5.48 11.97
N GLU A 149 -22.17 5.77 12.74
CA GLU A 149 -23.46 5.10 12.53
C GLU A 149 -24.11 5.54 11.22
N ILE A 150 -23.96 6.82 10.85
CA ILE A 150 -24.48 7.36 9.60
C ILE A 150 -23.76 6.67 8.40
N LEU A 151 -22.46 6.47 8.53
CA LEU A 151 -21.66 5.80 7.50
C LEU A 151 -22.07 4.33 7.31
N LYS A 152 -22.30 3.61 8.42
CA LYS A 152 -22.79 2.23 8.40
C LYS A 152 -24.21 2.12 7.80
N LEU A 153 -25.05 3.10 8.08
CA LEU A 153 -26.39 3.16 7.51
C LEU A 153 -26.34 3.40 6.00
N ALA A 154 -25.53 4.33 5.55
CA ALA A 154 -25.33 4.60 4.12
C ALA A 154 -24.83 3.38 3.35
N GLN A 155 -23.89 2.62 3.93
CA GLN A 155 -23.43 1.36 3.35
C GLN A 155 -24.50 0.28 3.26
N LYS A 156 -25.35 0.19 4.29
CA LYS A 156 -26.46 -0.78 4.29
C LYS A 156 -27.49 -0.46 3.20
N ILE A 157 -27.81 0.82 3.02
CA ILE A 157 -28.71 1.29 1.96
C ILE A 157 -28.13 0.96 0.60
N ARG A 158 -26.85 1.26 0.36
CA ARG A 158 -26.19 0.96 -0.92
C ARG A 158 -26.20 -0.52 -1.26
N LYS A 159 -25.93 -1.40 -0.29
CA LYS A 159 -26.00 -2.86 -0.50
C LYS A 159 -27.41 -3.32 -0.86
N GLN A 160 -28.44 -2.76 -0.23
CA GLN A 160 -29.82 -3.07 -0.55
C GLN A 160 -30.24 -2.60 -1.95
N GLU A 161 -29.69 -1.49 -2.43
CA GLU A 161 -29.91 -1.01 -3.79
C GLU A 161 -29.21 -1.88 -4.84
N GLU A 162 -27.98 -2.36 -4.54
CA GLU A 162 -27.24 -3.28 -5.40
C GLU A 162 -27.89 -4.69 -5.48
N GLU A 163 -28.58 -5.13 -4.43
CA GLU A 163 -29.29 -6.42 -4.40
C GLU A 163 -30.67 -6.35 -5.10
N ASN A 164 -31.21 -5.14 -5.29
CA ASN A 164 -32.53 -4.92 -5.91
C ASN A 164 -32.45 -4.45 -7.37
N ALA A 165 -31.23 -4.30 -7.94
CA ALA A 165 -31.00 -3.88 -9.33
C ALA A 165 -30.58 -5.04 -10.21
#